data_c8f2db4567351f0d385bf9c3077423a5
#
_entry.id   c8f2db4567351f0d385bf9c3077423a5
#
_cell.length_a   1.000
_cell.length_b   1.000
_cell.length_c   1.000
_cell.angle_alpha   90.00
_cell.angle_beta   90.00
_cell.angle_gamma   90.00
#
_symmetry.space_group_name_H-M   'P 1'
#
loop_
_entity.id
_entity.type
_entity.pdbx_description
1 polymer ?
#
loop_
_entity_poly.entity_id
_entity_poly.type
_entity_poly.pdbx_seq_one_letter_code
_entity_poly.pdbx_strand_id
1 'polypeptide(L)'
;PAVKREKRKIMKQNGKLYLCATPIGNLEDITLRVLRTLREVDLIAAEDTRNSIKLLNHFDIKTPMTSYHEYNKIDKGHVLVEKLLAGTNIALITDAGTPGISDPGEELAAMCYEAGIEVTSLPGPAACITALTLSGLHTRRFAFEAFLPADKKERKTILEELSCETRTIILYEAPHRLVRTLGELREALGNRRMTLCRELTKKHETAFRGYDR
;
A
#
# COMPACT_ATOMS: atom_id res chain seq x y z
N PRO A 1 -26.47 -30.41 -47.10
CA PRO A 1 -25.86 -30.58 -45.79
C PRO A 1 -25.64 -29.20 -45.17
N ALA A 2 -26.42 -28.91 -44.10
CA ALA A 2 -26.40 -27.63 -43.47
C ALA A 2 -25.18 -27.57 -42.52
N VAL A 3 -24.24 -26.69 -42.79
CA VAL A 3 -23.13 -26.38 -41.90
C VAL A 3 -23.68 -25.58 -40.70
N LYS A 4 -23.77 -26.22 -39.54
CA LYS A 4 -24.07 -25.55 -38.30
C LYS A 4 -22.94 -24.55 -38.02
N ARG A 5 -23.23 -23.28 -38.19
CA ARG A 5 -22.38 -22.21 -37.63
C ARG A 5 -22.46 -22.27 -36.09
N GLU A 6 -21.49 -22.89 -35.44
CA GLU A 6 -21.27 -22.71 -34.02
C GLU A 6 -21.05 -21.20 -33.74
N LYS A 7 -22.01 -20.62 -33.05
CA LYS A 7 -21.84 -19.27 -32.48
C LYS A 7 -20.68 -19.37 -31.48
N ARG A 8 -19.47 -18.93 -31.87
CA ARG A 8 -18.39 -18.67 -30.89
C ARG A 8 -18.98 -17.73 -29.85
N LYS A 9 -19.22 -18.27 -28.65
CA LYS A 9 -19.51 -17.49 -27.46
C LYS A 9 -18.27 -16.60 -27.26
N ILE A 10 -18.38 -15.32 -27.56
CA ILE A 10 -17.33 -14.35 -27.25
C ILE A 10 -17.23 -14.43 -25.71
N MET A 11 -16.19 -15.08 -25.21
CA MET A 11 -15.90 -15.07 -23.78
C MET A 11 -15.61 -13.62 -23.42
N LYS A 12 -16.46 -13.03 -22.59
CA LYS A 12 -16.29 -11.68 -22.11
C LYS A 12 -14.97 -11.66 -21.34
N GLN A 13 -14.01 -10.86 -21.81
CA GLN A 13 -12.71 -10.77 -21.16
C GLN A 13 -12.90 -10.14 -19.79
N ASN A 14 -12.30 -10.72 -18.75
CA ASN A 14 -12.28 -10.13 -17.43
C ASN A 14 -11.63 -8.74 -17.47
N GLY A 15 -12.06 -7.86 -16.59
CA GLY A 15 -11.34 -6.64 -16.29
C GLY A 15 -10.04 -6.96 -15.54
N LYS A 16 -9.24 -5.94 -15.32
CA LYS A 16 -7.95 -6.01 -14.67
C LYS A 16 -7.91 -5.13 -13.43
N LEU A 17 -7.29 -5.63 -12.36
CA LEU A 17 -7.00 -4.85 -11.17
C LEU A 17 -5.62 -4.19 -11.27
N TYR A 18 -5.57 -2.88 -11.03
CA TYR A 18 -4.35 -2.10 -10.96
C TYR A 18 -4.14 -1.57 -9.54
N LEU A 19 -3.06 -2.00 -8.88
CA LEU A 19 -2.62 -1.42 -7.61
C LEU A 19 -1.78 -0.19 -7.94
N CYS A 20 -2.28 1.00 -7.61
CA CYS A 20 -1.69 2.26 -8.03
C CYS A 20 -1.09 3.00 -6.83
N ALA A 21 0.22 3.13 -6.78
CA ALA A 21 0.90 3.89 -5.74
C ALA A 21 0.60 5.40 -5.88
N THR A 22 0.24 6.04 -4.78
CA THR A 22 -0.04 7.47 -4.68
C THR A 22 1.07 8.20 -3.92
N PRO A 23 1.19 9.53 -4.06
CA PRO A 23 2.19 10.31 -3.35
C PRO A 23 2.12 10.14 -1.83
N ILE A 24 3.28 10.14 -1.17
CA ILE A 24 3.40 10.07 0.30
C ILE A 24 3.61 11.43 0.96
N GLY A 25 3.52 12.52 0.19
CA GLY A 25 3.67 13.88 0.70
C GLY A 25 4.06 14.91 -0.35
N ASN A 26 4.46 14.48 -1.55
CA ASN A 26 4.80 15.36 -2.67
C ASN A 26 4.07 14.87 -3.93
N LEU A 27 3.22 15.71 -4.50
CA LEU A 27 2.43 15.36 -5.68
C LEU A 27 3.27 15.04 -6.93
N GLU A 28 4.51 15.54 -6.99
CA GLU A 28 5.44 15.26 -8.09
C GLU A 28 5.95 13.81 -8.10
N ASP A 29 5.79 13.08 -6.99
CA ASP A 29 6.20 11.68 -6.89
C ASP A 29 5.20 10.71 -7.56
N ILE A 30 4.06 11.18 -8.03
CA ILE A 30 3.13 10.33 -8.79
C ILE A 30 3.71 10.00 -10.16
N THR A 31 3.59 8.75 -10.58
CA THR A 31 4.14 8.36 -11.88
C THR A 31 3.18 8.72 -13.02
N LEU A 32 3.74 9.02 -14.20
CA LEU A 32 2.94 9.23 -15.41
C LEU A 32 2.05 8.03 -15.74
N ARG A 33 2.54 6.81 -15.46
CA ARG A 33 1.78 5.58 -15.68
C ARG A 33 0.58 5.47 -14.75
N VAL A 34 0.72 5.84 -13.48
CA VAL A 34 -0.40 5.88 -12.54
C VAL A 34 -1.44 6.90 -13.00
N LEU A 35 -1.03 8.12 -13.36
CA LEU A 35 -1.96 9.14 -13.85
C LEU A 35 -2.75 8.68 -15.07
N ARG A 36 -2.07 8.05 -16.05
CA ARG A 36 -2.73 7.48 -17.22
C ARG A 36 -3.72 6.39 -16.82
N THR A 37 -3.31 5.43 -15.99
CA THR A 37 -4.16 4.32 -15.56
C THR A 37 -5.41 4.82 -14.83
N LEU A 38 -5.27 5.79 -13.92
CA LEU A 38 -6.41 6.37 -13.20
C LEU A 38 -7.43 7.06 -14.12
N ARG A 39 -6.99 7.57 -15.28
CA ARG A 39 -7.89 8.14 -16.30
C ARG A 39 -8.57 7.08 -17.18
N GLU A 40 -7.90 5.96 -17.40
CA GLU A 40 -8.33 4.92 -18.35
C GLU A 40 -9.22 3.83 -17.71
N VAL A 41 -9.11 3.59 -16.41
CA VAL A 41 -9.95 2.58 -15.72
C VAL A 41 -11.40 3.03 -15.60
N ASP A 42 -12.30 2.06 -15.44
CA ASP A 42 -13.74 2.32 -15.31
C ASP A 42 -14.13 2.76 -13.89
N LEU A 43 -13.34 2.35 -12.89
CA LEU A 43 -13.63 2.61 -11.49
C LEU A 43 -12.34 2.73 -10.67
N ILE A 44 -12.30 3.66 -9.73
CA ILE A 44 -11.25 3.77 -8.73
C ILE A 44 -11.80 3.32 -7.36
N ALA A 45 -11.20 2.31 -6.76
CA ALA A 45 -11.41 1.93 -5.38
C ALA A 45 -10.41 2.69 -4.51
N ALA A 46 -10.89 3.45 -3.52
CA ALA A 46 -10.07 4.32 -2.69
C ALA A 46 -10.31 4.08 -1.21
N GLU A 47 -9.26 4.15 -0.39
CA GLU A 47 -9.33 3.96 1.05
C GLU A 47 -10.21 5.05 1.71
N ASP A 48 -9.88 6.31 1.54
CA ASP A 48 -10.73 7.44 1.90
C ASP A 48 -11.04 8.30 0.66
N THR A 49 -12.29 8.23 0.20
CA THR A 49 -12.73 8.97 -0.98
C THR A 49 -12.65 10.49 -0.79
N ARG A 50 -12.73 10.99 0.46
CA ARG A 50 -12.63 12.43 0.78
C ARG A 50 -11.20 12.96 0.58
N ASN A 51 -10.21 12.13 0.87
CA ASN A 51 -8.80 12.46 0.63
C ASN A 51 -8.45 12.26 -0.85
N SER A 52 -8.85 11.14 -1.42
CA SER A 52 -8.53 10.77 -2.80
C SER A 52 -9.12 11.75 -3.82
N ILE A 53 -10.30 12.34 -3.56
CA ILE A 53 -10.91 13.34 -4.48
C ILE A 53 -10.01 14.57 -4.66
N LYS A 54 -9.24 14.95 -3.64
CA LYS A 54 -8.31 16.08 -3.73
C LYS A 54 -7.18 15.79 -4.72
N LEU A 55 -6.63 14.56 -4.67
CA LEU A 55 -5.61 14.08 -5.60
C LEU A 55 -6.16 14.04 -7.03
N LEU A 56 -7.33 13.42 -7.23
CA LEU A 56 -7.95 13.27 -8.54
C LEU A 56 -8.28 14.63 -9.16
N ASN A 57 -8.81 15.56 -8.36
CA ASN A 57 -9.11 16.93 -8.83
C ASN A 57 -7.84 17.68 -9.22
N HIS A 58 -6.74 17.53 -8.47
CA HIS A 58 -5.47 18.18 -8.78
C HIS A 58 -4.95 17.78 -10.18
N PHE A 59 -5.13 16.52 -10.57
CA PHE A 59 -4.70 15.99 -11.86
C PHE A 59 -5.82 15.92 -12.90
N ASP A 60 -6.95 16.56 -12.64
CA ASP A 60 -8.14 16.56 -13.53
C ASP A 60 -8.59 15.15 -13.95
N ILE A 61 -8.65 14.22 -13.00
CA ILE A 61 -9.13 12.85 -13.21
C ILE A 61 -10.61 12.79 -12.80
N LYS A 62 -11.49 12.37 -13.73
CA LYS A 62 -12.95 12.34 -13.55
C LYS A 62 -13.50 10.92 -13.36
N THR A 63 -12.66 9.91 -13.29
CA THR A 63 -13.04 8.51 -13.11
C THR A 63 -13.86 8.32 -11.84
N PRO A 64 -15.00 7.59 -11.89
CA PRO A 64 -15.83 7.33 -10.72
C PRO A 64 -15.05 6.65 -9.61
N MET A 65 -15.36 6.99 -8.36
CA MET A 65 -14.77 6.38 -7.17
C MET A 65 -15.77 5.58 -6.34
N THR A 66 -15.25 4.59 -5.64
CA THR A 66 -15.92 3.87 -4.55
C THR A 66 -14.98 3.67 -3.38
N SER A 67 -15.52 3.52 -2.16
CA SER A 67 -14.71 3.26 -0.98
C SER A 67 -14.26 1.78 -0.91
N TYR A 68 -13.01 1.56 -0.49
CA TYR A 68 -12.45 0.26 -0.14
C TYR A 68 -11.44 0.45 0.99
N HIS A 69 -11.82 0.15 2.22
CA HIS A 69 -11.03 0.40 3.42
C HIS A 69 -11.05 -0.81 4.36
N GLU A 70 -10.24 -0.80 5.39
CA GLU A 70 -10.04 -1.90 6.34
C GLU A 70 -11.37 -2.50 6.87
N TYR A 71 -12.36 -1.65 7.18
CA TYR A 71 -13.63 -2.09 7.76
C TYR A 71 -14.63 -2.68 6.77
N ASN A 72 -14.42 -2.51 5.45
CA ASN A 72 -15.32 -3.06 4.42
C ASN A 72 -14.62 -3.97 3.40
N LYS A 73 -13.33 -4.22 3.56
CA LYS A 73 -12.46 -4.87 2.57
C LYS A 73 -12.97 -6.23 2.11
N ILE A 74 -13.60 -7.02 2.97
CA ILE A 74 -14.12 -8.35 2.61
C ILE A 74 -15.38 -8.24 1.75
N ASP A 75 -16.43 -7.60 2.27
CA ASP A 75 -17.72 -7.48 1.55
C ASP A 75 -17.55 -6.68 0.26
N LYS A 76 -16.83 -5.57 0.35
CA LYS A 76 -16.55 -4.72 -0.82
C LYS A 76 -15.62 -5.41 -1.81
N GLY A 77 -14.66 -6.22 -1.32
CA GLY A 77 -13.78 -7.04 -2.15
C GLY A 77 -14.57 -7.97 -3.07
N HIS A 78 -15.56 -8.70 -2.55
CA HIS A 78 -16.44 -9.53 -3.37
C HIS A 78 -17.17 -8.75 -4.45
N VAL A 79 -17.72 -7.57 -4.11
CA VAL A 79 -18.39 -6.70 -5.09
C VAL A 79 -17.43 -6.22 -6.18
N LEU A 80 -16.19 -5.90 -5.84
CA LEU A 80 -15.18 -5.48 -6.82
C LEU A 80 -14.74 -6.63 -7.71
N VAL A 81 -14.58 -7.84 -7.16
CA VAL A 81 -14.27 -9.04 -7.94
C VAL A 81 -15.38 -9.36 -8.94
N GLU A 82 -16.65 -9.26 -8.56
CA GLU A 82 -17.79 -9.44 -9.49
C GLU A 82 -17.74 -8.42 -10.65
N LYS A 83 -17.42 -7.16 -10.35
CA LYS A 83 -17.26 -6.13 -11.40
C LYS A 83 -16.10 -6.45 -12.34
N LEU A 84 -14.96 -6.89 -11.80
CA LEU A 84 -13.79 -7.31 -12.58
C LEU A 84 -14.15 -8.52 -13.47
N LEU A 85 -14.84 -9.53 -12.96
CA LEU A 85 -15.33 -10.67 -13.75
C LEU A 85 -16.33 -10.24 -14.83
N ALA A 86 -17.05 -9.14 -14.60
CA ALA A 86 -17.94 -8.55 -15.59
C ALA A 86 -17.21 -7.69 -16.66
N GLY A 87 -15.88 -7.56 -16.59
CA GLY A 87 -15.05 -6.84 -17.53
C GLY A 87 -14.72 -5.38 -17.16
N THR A 88 -15.05 -4.95 -15.94
CA THR A 88 -14.72 -3.61 -15.41
C THR A 88 -13.24 -3.55 -15.02
N ASN A 89 -12.48 -2.59 -15.53
CA ASN A 89 -11.11 -2.31 -15.07
C ASN A 89 -11.16 -1.45 -13.80
N ILE A 90 -10.41 -1.85 -12.78
CA ILE A 90 -10.42 -1.17 -11.49
C ILE A 90 -9.00 -0.79 -11.08
N ALA A 91 -8.81 0.45 -10.64
CA ALA A 91 -7.60 0.89 -9.95
C ALA A 91 -7.88 0.95 -8.44
N LEU A 92 -6.99 0.36 -7.65
CA LEU A 92 -6.98 0.52 -6.20
C LEU A 92 -5.92 1.56 -5.82
N ILE A 93 -6.32 2.54 -5.02
CA ILE A 93 -5.43 3.53 -4.40
C ILE A 93 -5.68 3.57 -2.89
N THR A 94 -4.65 3.94 -2.13
CA THR A 94 -4.71 4.20 -0.70
C THR A 94 -4.45 5.67 -0.40
N ASP A 95 -4.54 6.09 0.83
CA ASP A 95 -4.37 7.50 1.22
C ASP A 95 -2.96 8.00 0.89
N ALA A 96 -1.94 7.14 1.01
CA ALA A 96 -0.55 7.47 0.69
C ALA A 96 0.28 6.21 0.41
N GLY A 97 1.02 6.21 -0.68
CA GLY A 97 1.98 5.14 -0.98
C GLY A 97 1.39 3.97 -1.79
N THR A 98 1.97 2.80 -1.58
CA THR A 98 1.69 1.59 -2.36
C THR A 98 0.61 0.76 -1.69
N PRO A 99 -0.53 0.47 -2.36
CA PRO A 99 -1.59 -0.38 -1.83
C PRO A 99 -1.08 -1.77 -1.40
N GLY A 100 -1.63 -2.30 -0.31
CA GLY A 100 -1.26 -3.61 0.23
C GLY A 100 0.02 -3.60 1.10
N ILE A 101 0.67 -2.46 1.26
CA ILE A 101 1.84 -2.31 2.15
C ILE A 101 1.44 -1.50 3.37
N SER A 102 1.01 -2.17 4.43
CA SER A 102 0.41 -1.56 5.64
C SER A 102 -0.89 -0.80 5.38
N ASP A 103 -1.54 -1.08 4.27
CA ASP A 103 -2.77 -0.47 3.78
C ASP A 103 -3.67 -1.54 3.15
N PRO A 104 -4.98 -1.27 2.93
CA PRO A 104 -5.87 -2.21 2.25
C PRO A 104 -5.38 -2.56 0.83
N GLY A 105 -5.52 -3.82 0.44
CA GLY A 105 -5.20 -4.27 -0.92
C GLY A 105 -4.73 -5.72 -1.03
N GLU A 106 -4.12 -6.27 0.01
CA GLU A 106 -3.65 -7.66 0.03
C GLU A 106 -4.79 -8.63 -0.22
N GLU A 107 -5.89 -8.49 0.51
CA GLU A 107 -7.06 -9.38 0.39
C GLU A 107 -7.72 -9.27 -0.99
N LEU A 108 -7.85 -8.06 -1.53
CA LEU A 108 -8.41 -7.89 -2.88
C LEU A 108 -7.53 -8.52 -3.95
N ALA A 109 -6.21 -8.39 -3.84
CA ALA A 109 -5.28 -9.06 -4.74
C ALA A 109 -5.40 -10.58 -4.64
N ALA A 110 -5.48 -11.14 -3.42
CA ALA A 110 -5.67 -12.57 -3.19
C ALA A 110 -6.99 -13.07 -3.81
N MET A 111 -8.11 -12.38 -3.57
CA MET A 111 -9.42 -12.70 -4.17
C MET A 111 -9.37 -12.68 -5.71
N CYS A 112 -8.65 -11.72 -6.29
CA CYS A 112 -8.45 -11.65 -7.74
C CYS A 112 -7.67 -12.85 -8.27
N TYR A 113 -6.60 -13.27 -7.59
CA TYR A 113 -5.86 -14.49 -7.96
C TYR A 113 -6.72 -15.73 -7.93
N GLU A 114 -7.50 -15.90 -6.87
CA GLU A 114 -8.44 -17.04 -6.74
C GLU A 114 -9.50 -17.03 -7.85
N ALA A 115 -9.95 -15.87 -8.28
CA ALA A 115 -10.92 -15.70 -9.35
C ALA A 115 -10.32 -15.71 -10.78
N GLY A 116 -9.01 -15.88 -10.92
CA GLY A 116 -8.32 -15.86 -12.23
C GLY A 116 -8.32 -14.49 -12.91
N ILE A 117 -8.35 -13.41 -12.12
CA ILE A 117 -8.32 -12.03 -12.59
C ILE A 117 -6.88 -11.54 -12.61
N GLU A 118 -6.48 -10.88 -13.69
CA GLU A 118 -5.15 -10.28 -13.79
C GLU A 118 -4.98 -9.10 -12.83
N VAL A 119 -3.88 -9.11 -12.06
CA VAL A 119 -3.50 -8.03 -11.16
C VAL A 119 -2.16 -7.46 -11.60
N THR A 120 -2.05 -6.14 -11.62
CA THR A 120 -0.79 -5.43 -11.90
C THR A 120 -0.55 -4.39 -10.82
N SER A 121 0.63 -4.41 -10.20
CA SER A 121 1.08 -3.33 -9.33
C SER A 121 1.94 -2.35 -10.12
N LEU A 122 1.58 -1.08 -10.06
CA LEU A 122 2.32 0.00 -10.70
C LEU A 122 3.39 0.53 -9.73
N PRO A 123 4.68 0.48 -10.08
CA PRO A 123 5.74 1.04 -9.24
C PRO A 123 5.49 2.50 -8.88
N GLY A 124 5.85 2.88 -7.66
CA GLY A 124 5.69 4.25 -7.22
C GLY A 124 6.14 4.45 -5.77
N PRO A 125 5.71 5.54 -5.12
CA PRO A 125 6.12 5.89 -3.77
C PRO A 125 5.84 4.80 -2.74
N ALA A 126 6.83 4.52 -1.90
CA ALA A 126 6.72 3.64 -0.73
C ALA A 126 7.60 4.19 0.39
N ALA A 127 6.98 4.59 1.51
CA ALA A 127 7.70 5.23 2.60
C ALA A 127 8.80 4.33 3.20
N CYS A 128 8.55 3.03 3.33
CA CYS A 128 9.54 2.07 3.84
C CYS A 128 10.81 2.00 2.98
N ILE A 129 10.68 1.99 1.67
CA ILE A 129 11.82 1.96 0.75
C ILE A 129 12.52 3.31 0.72
N THR A 130 11.78 4.41 0.71
CA THR A 130 12.35 5.77 0.77
C THR A 130 13.15 5.97 2.07
N ALA A 131 12.60 5.56 3.22
CA ALA A 131 13.30 5.61 4.49
C ALA A 131 14.55 4.71 4.50
N LEU A 132 14.45 3.49 3.99
CA LEU A 132 15.58 2.55 3.92
C LEU A 132 16.73 3.11 3.12
N THR A 133 16.48 3.64 1.93
CA THR A 133 17.52 4.21 1.07
C THR A 133 18.16 5.47 1.67
N LEU A 134 17.39 6.27 2.40
CA LEU A 134 17.84 7.48 3.08
C LEU A 134 18.61 7.18 4.39
N SER A 135 18.40 6.00 4.98
CA SER A 135 18.83 5.70 6.36
C SER A 135 20.35 5.64 6.55
N GLY A 136 21.10 5.21 5.53
CA GLY A 136 22.53 4.87 5.67
C GLY A 136 22.77 3.56 6.43
N LEU A 137 21.74 2.74 6.65
CA LEU A 137 21.83 1.38 7.20
C LEU A 137 22.00 0.35 6.08
N HIS A 138 22.21 -0.91 6.43
CA HIS A 138 22.31 -1.98 5.45
C HIS A 138 20.97 -2.20 4.71
N THR A 139 20.99 -2.15 3.38
CA THR A 139 19.79 -2.26 2.55
C THR A 139 19.61 -3.60 1.87
N ARG A 140 20.66 -4.43 1.83
CA ARG A 140 20.63 -5.71 1.10
C ARG A 140 19.61 -6.70 1.69
N ARG A 141 19.50 -6.73 3.02
CA ARG A 141 18.55 -7.58 3.75
C ARG A 141 17.88 -6.73 4.79
N PHE A 142 16.56 -6.71 4.76
CA PHE A 142 15.73 -5.96 5.70
C PHE A 142 14.43 -6.72 6.03
N ALA A 143 13.82 -6.39 7.13
CA ALA A 143 12.52 -6.84 7.57
C ALA A 143 11.59 -5.63 7.69
N PHE A 144 10.39 -5.73 7.16
CA PHE A 144 9.35 -4.71 7.28
C PHE A 144 8.26 -5.20 8.22
N GLU A 145 8.09 -4.50 9.34
CA GLU A 145 7.16 -4.84 10.42
C GLU A 145 5.94 -3.91 10.48
N ALA A 146 5.88 -2.91 9.62
CA ALA A 146 4.84 -1.89 9.62
C ALA A 146 4.63 -1.25 11.01
N PHE A 147 3.38 -1.13 11.49
CA PHE A 147 3.07 -0.64 12.83
C PHE A 147 3.05 -1.80 13.84
N LEU A 148 3.73 -1.61 14.96
CA LEU A 148 3.58 -2.55 16.07
C LEU A 148 2.12 -2.53 16.59
N PRO A 149 1.52 -3.69 16.88
CA PRO A 149 0.13 -3.78 17.28
C PRO A 149 -0.16 -3.01 18.57
N ALA A 150 -1.42 -2.59 18.74
CA ALA A 150 -1.88 -1.92 19.96
C ALA A 150 -2.07 -2.89 21.12
N ASP A 151 -2.41 -4.16 20.83
CA ASP A 151 -2.55 -5.21 21.84
C ASP A 151 -1.20 -5.47 22.53
N LYS A 152 -1.19 -5.42 23.86
CA LYS A 152 0.04 -5.51 24.65
C LYS A 152 0.72 -6.88 24.54
N LYS A 153 -0.06 -7.96 24.46
CA LYS A 153 0.48 -9.32 24.42
C LYS A 153 1.12 -9.60 23.06
N GLU A 154 0.40 -9.29 21.99
CA GLU A 154 0.89 -9.44 20.61
C GLU A 154 2.13 -8.56 20.39
N ARG A 155 2.07 -7.28 20.81
CA ARG A 155 3.19 -6.35 20.74
C ARG A 155 4.44 -6.87 21.44
N LYS A 156 4.28 -7.45 22.65
CA LYS A 156 5.39 -8.05 23.39
C LYS A 156 6.00 -9.23 22.62
N THR A 157 5.16 -10.11 22.08
CA THR A 157 5.63 -11.25 21.28
C THR A 157 6.46 -10.79 20.08
N ILE A 158 5.97 -9.79 19.32
CA ILE A 158 6.72 -9.26 18.18
C ILE A 158 8.04 -8.61 18.63
N LEU A 159 8.07 -7.86 19.73
CA LEU A 159 9.31 -7.28 20.24
C LEU A 159 10.32 -8.35 20.67
N GLU A 160 9.87 -9.46 21.27
CA GLU A 160 10.71 -10.62 21.59
C GLU A 160 11.29 -11.26 20.32
N GLU A 161 10.50 -11.45 19.27
CA GLU A 161 10.96 -11.95 17.97
C GLU A 161 11.99 -11.01 17.34
N LEU A 162 11.71 -9.70 17.35
CA LEU A 162 12.60 -8.69 16.79
C LEU A 162 13.94 -8.60 17.55
N SER A 163 14.01 -9.01 18.80
CA SER A 163 15.26 -9.02 19.58
C SER A 163 16.33 -9.90 18.94
N CYS A 164 15.93 -10.94 18.22
CA CYS A 164 16.81 -11.85 17.49
C CYS A 164 17.04 -11.45 16.01
N GLU A 165 16.36 -10.39 15.54
CA GLU A 165 16.48 -9.95 14.14
C GLU A 165 17.80 -9.22 13.89
N THR A 166 18.57 -9.71 12.93
CA THR A 166 19.90 -9.17 12.58
C THR A 166 19.88 -8.26 11.37
N ARG A 167 18.78 -8.28 10.60
CA ARG A 167 18.62 -7.43 9.43
C ARG A 167 18.23 -5.99 9.84
N THR A 168 18.27 -5.07 8.91
CA THR A 168 17.65 -3.75 9.11
C THR A 168 16.15 -3.91 9.27
N ILE A 169 15.60 -3.43 10.39
CA ILE A 169 14.17 -3.47 10.70
C ILE A 169 13.57 -2.14 10.29
N ILE A 170 12.45 -2.18 9.58
CA ILE A 170 11.68 -0.99 9.20
C ILE A 170 10.34 -1.04 9.92
N LEU A 171 10.07 0.01 10.68
CA LEU A 171 8.83 0.21 11.42
C LEU A 171 8.15 1.49 10.99
N TYR A 172 6.83 1.50 11.01
CA TYR A 172 6.02 2.71 10.96
C TYR A 172 5.56 3.07 12.37
N GLU A 173 5.51 4.35 12.67
CA GLU A 173 4.98 4.80 13.95
C GLU A 173 4.29 6.16 13.85
N ALA A 174 3.20 6.30 14.60
CA ALA A 174 2.50 7.57 14.73
C ALA A 174 3.23 8.51 15.71
N PRO A 175 3.28 9.82 15.45
CA PRO A 175 4.05 10.76 16.28
C PRO A 175 3.72 10.71 17.78
N HIS A 176 2.45 10.54 18.12
CA HIS A 176 2.00 10.50 19.52
C HIS A 176 2.40 9.23 20.29
N ARG A 177 2.81 8.16 19.58
CA ARG A 177 3.30 6.91 20.20
C ARG A 177 4.81 6.75 20.14
N LEU A 178 5.50 7.60 19.38
CA LEU A 178 6.91 7.45 19.02
C LEU A 178 7.82 7.27 20.26
N VAL A 179 7.71 8.15 21.25
CA VAL A 179 8.57 8.12 22.45
C VAL A 179 8.42 6.80 23.21
N ARG A 180 7.19 6.35 23.38
CA ARG A 180 6.91 5.07 24.03
C ARG A 180 7.51 3.92 23.23
N THR A 181 7.29 3.89 21.93
CA THR A 181 7.79 2.83 21.04
C THR A 181 9.31 2.77 21.03
N LEU A 182 10.00 3.91 21.00
CA LEU A 182 11.45 3.96 21.11
C LEU A 182 11.95 3.36 22.44
N GLY A 183 11.29 3.66 23.57
CA GLY A 183 11.62 3.05 24.86
C GLY A 183 11.49 1.53 24.83
N GLU A 184 10.37 1.00 24.29
CA GLU A 184 10.13 -0.43 24.16
C GLU A 184 11.14 -1.11 23.22
N LEU A 185 11.50 -0.48 22.11
CA LEU A 185 12.52 -0.97 21.17
C LEU A 185 13.90 -1.02 21.84
N ARG A 186 14.26 0.01 22.60
CA ARG A 186 15.52 0.05 23.35
C ARG A 186 15.61 -1.09 24.38
N GLU A 187 14.53 -1.36 25.11
CA GLU A 187 14.47 -2.46 26.07
C GLU A 187 14.61 -3.83 25.39
N ALA A 188 13.93 -4.02 24.26
CA ALA A 188 13.91 -5.30 23.55
C ALA A 188 15.16 -5.55 22.69
N LEU A 189 15.64 -4.53 21.97
CA LEU A 189 16.73 -4.65 20.97
C LEU A 189 18.08 -4.16 21.49
N GLY A 190 18.12 -3.52 22.65
CA GLY A 190 19.31 -2.82 23.14
C GLY A 190 19.57 -1.52 22.35
N ASN A 191 20.74 -0.92 22.61
CA ASN A 191 21.15 0.33 21.95
C ASN A 191 21.65 0.07 20.52
N ARG A 192 20.74 -0.02 19.58
CA ARG A 192 21.04 -0.24 18.14
C ARG A 192 21.16 1.09 17.38
N ARG A 193 21.92 1.04 16.30
CA ARG A 193 21.97 2.13 15.34
C ARG A 193 20.62 2.26 14.64
N MET A 194 20.08 3.46 14.58
CA MET A 194 18.78 3.74 13.98
C MET A 194 18.77 5.01 13.12
N THR A 195 17.78 5.14 12.30
CA THR A 195 17.43 6.37 11.59
C THR A 195 15.94 6.61 11.72
N LEU A 196 15.57 7.75 12.29
CA LEU A 196 14.19 8.22 12.37
C LEU A 196 13.92 9.16 11.19
N CYS A 197 13.08 8.71 10.25
CA CYS A 197 12.64 9.51 9.12
C CYS A 197 11.25 10.07 9.37
N ARG A 198 11.05 11.34 9.13
CA ARG A 198 9.72 11.97 9.21
C ARG A 198 9.54 12.98 8.10
N GLU A 199 8.28 13.25 7.76
CA GLU A 199 7.88 14.20 6.71
C GLU A 199 8.58 13.90 5.37
N LEU A 200 8.79 12.62 5.06
CA LEU A 200 9.43 12.17 3.82
C LEU A 200 8.75 12.83 2.61
N THR A 201 9.56 13.29 1.68
CA THR A 201 9.18 14.00 0.45
C THR A 201 8.57 15.40 0.64
N LYS A 202 8.24 15.79 1.87
CA LYS A 202 7.65 17.10 2.20
C LYS A 202 8.72 18.16 2.46
N LYS A 203 8.28 19.42 2.57
CA LYS A 203 9.15 20.59 2.79
C LYS A 203 10.06 20.47 4.03
N HIS A 204 9.58 19.79 5.07
CA HIS A 204 10.31 19.63 6.34
C HIS A 204 10.78 18.20 6.55
N GLU A 205 11.15 17.52 5.46
CA GLU A 205 11.76 16.19 5.53
C GLU A 205 12.97 16.19 6.45
N THR A 206 13.03 15.24 7.36
CA THR A 206 14.15 15.03 8.28
C THR A 206 14.50 13.57 8.43
N ALA A 207 15.79 13.30 8.60
CA ALA A 207 16.33 11.97 8.91
C ALA A 207 17.34 12.13 10.06
N PHE A 208 16.93 11.75 11.25
CA PHE A 208 17.78 11.71 12.44
C PHE A 208 18.50 10.36 12.50
N ARG A 209 19.83 10.39 12.40
CA ARG A 209 20.70 9.21 12.45
C ARG A 209 21.43 9.14 13.75
N GLY A 210 21.46 7.99 14.38
CA GLY A 210 22.15 7.84 15.66
C GLY A 210 21.94 6.47 16.28
N TYR A 211 22.01 6.46 17.58
CA TYR A 211 21.68 5.32 18.42
C TYR A 211 20.42 5.65 19.22
N ASP A 212 19.69 4.62 19.60
CA ASP A 212 18.55 4.77 20.50
C ASP A 212 19.06 5.02 21.93
N ARG A 213 19.20 6.31 22.28
CA ARG A 213 19.72 6.78 23.60
C ARG A 213 18.64 7.47 24.41
#